data_f715da885dd164924ee0e38ebda2daf0
#
_entry.id   f715da885dd164924ee0e38ebda2daf0
#
_cell.length_a   1.000
_cell.length_b   1.000
_cell.length_c   1.000
_cell.angle_alpha   90.00
_cell.angle_beta   90.00
_cell.angle_gamma   90.00
#
_symmetry.space_group_name_H-M   'P 1'
#
loop_
_entity.id
_entity.type
_entity.pdbx_description
1 polymer ?
#
loop_
_entity_poly.entity_id
_entity_poly.type
_entity_poly.pdbx_seq_one_letter_code
_entity_poly.pdbx_strand_id
1 'polypeptide(L)'
;MASPNVSIRLLAVALSLPLAAAAAPQEKAAPGKTELTWYGHAAFVLRTPGGTVLAIDPFFQNPKSPDKEAASKLEKVDYVLVTHGHPDHVGDAAALAKRTGAKLVAANDLGRALVRAGFPEKQATMETLGNSGGVIQAGDATITIVPATHSSDFVDASGAHTGGGNPVGFVIRVKGGPTLYHTGDTDVTMDMKLIPERYGAVDYMLACIGGHFTMDPAGAALAATYVKAKTVVPMHFGTYPLIPGTPKELETALEGRARVLVLEPGKPTAL
;
A
#
# COMPACT_ATOMS: atom_id res chain seq x y z
N MET A 1 -3.30 21.34 -83.18
CA MET A 1 -3.72 21.89 -81.87
C MET A 1 -4.10 20.71 -81.00
N ALA A 2 -3.19 20.32 -80.10
CA ALA A 2 -3.38 19.17 -79.19
C ALA A 2 -3.64 19.66 -77.78
N SER A 3 -4.76 19.25 -77.18
CA SER A 3 -5.11 19.52 -75.77
C SER A 3 -4.35 18.60 -74.82
N PRO A 4 -3.84 19.08 -73.67
CA PRO A 4 -3.20 18.20 -72.69
C PRO A 4 -4.23 17.59 -71.74
N ASN A 5 -4.19 16.26 -71.65
CA ASN A 5 -4.91 15.49 -70.64
C ASN A 5 -4.27 15.69 -69.27
N VAL A 6 -5.02 16.25 -68.27
CA VAL A 6 -4.63 16.33 -66.88
C VAL A 6 -5.19 15.11 -66.17
N SER A 7 -4.33 14.17 -65.75
CA SER A 7 -4.68 13.04 -64.88
C SER A 7 -4.62 13.45 -63.46
N ILE A 8 -5.76 13.54 -62.76
CA ILE A 8 -5.85 13.76 -61.34
C ILE A 8 -5.65 12.40 -60.64
N ARG A 9 -4.53 12.24 -59.95
CA ARG A 9 -4.31 11.10 -59.02
C ARG A 9 -4.94 11.43 -57.68
N LEU A 10 -6.01 10.74 -57.33
CA LEU A 10 -6.54 10.74 -55.94
C LEU A 10 -5.58 9.98 -55.05
N LEU A 11 -5.02 10.69 -54.07
CA LEU A 11 -4.26 10.10 -53.00
C LEU A 11 -5.24 9.70 -51.88
N ALA A 12 -5.49 8.39 -51.71
CA ALA A 12 -6.28 7.88 -50.61
C ALA A 12 -5.40 7.88 -49.36
N VAL A 13 -5.66 8.80 -48.43
CA VAL A 13 -5.07 8.79 -47.09
C VAL A 13 -5.86 7.80 -46.24
N ALA A 14 -5.27 6.64 -45.94
CA ALA A 14 -5.81 5.69 -45.00
C ALA A 14 -5.61 6.23 -43.57
N LEU A 15 -6.67 6.69 -42.95
CA LEU A 15 -6.70 7.08 -41.55
C LEU A 15 -6.72 5.81 -40.69
N SER A 16 -5.56 5.37 -40.18
CA SER A 16 -5.49 4.31 -39.19
C SER A 16 -5.84 4.89 -37.82
N LEU A 17 -7.06 4.63 -37.35
CA LEU A 17 -7.46 4.88 -35.97
C LEU A 17 -6.69 3.89 -35.05
N PRO A 18 -6.05 4.36 -33.98
CA PRO A 18 -5.47 3.44 -32.99
C PRO A 18 -6.61 2.69 -32.32
N LEU A 19 -6.55 1.36 -32.40
CA LEU A 19 -7.40 0.46 -31.62
C LEU A 19 -7.06 0.68 -30.14
N ALA A 20 -7.94 1.35 -29.40
CA ALA A 20 -7.81 1.46 -27.96
C ALA A 20 -7.84 0.04 -27.38
N ALA A 21 -6.72 -0.41 -26.82
CA ALA A 21 -6.68 -1.64 -26.05
C ALA A 21 -7.65 -1.49 -24.87
N ALA A 22 -8.74 -2.24 -24.90
CA ALA A 22 -9.65 -2.33 -23.75
C ALA A 22 -8.86 -2.86 -22.56
N ALA A 23 -8.82 -2.08 -21.46
CA ALA A 23 -8.26 -2.55 -20.21
C ALA A 23 -8.97 -3.86 -19.84
N ALA A 24 -8.18 -4.90 -19.54
CA ALA A 24 -8.73 -6.15 -19.04
C ALA A 24 -9.57 -5.85 -17.78
N PRO A 25 -10.79 -6.40 -17.67
CA PRO A 25 -11.61 -6.20 -16.48
C PRO A 25 -10.85 -6.71 -15.26
N GLN A 26 -10.72 -5.86 -14.22
CA GLN A 26 -10.22 -6.33 -12.92
C GLN A 26 -11.15 -7.44 -12.44
N GLU A 27 -10.58 -8.64 -12.32
CA GLU A 27 -11.29 -9.80 -11.82
C GLU A 27 -11.81 -9.50 -10.41
N LYS A 28 -13.13 -9.55 -10.20
CA LYS A 28 -13.73 -9.39 -8.87
C LYS A 28 -13.22 -10.51 -7.98
N ALA A 29 -12.70 -10.19 -6.79
CA ALA A 29 -12.33 -11.21 -5.81
C ALA A 29 -13.46 -12.24 -5.66
N ALA A 30 -13.10 -13.52 -5.69
CA ALA A 30 -14.06 -14.57 -5.50
C ALA A 30 -14.73 -14.44 -4.11
N PRO A 31 -16.05 -14.53 -3.98
CA PRO A 31 -16.74 -14.46 -2.69
C PRO A 31 -16.10 -15.42 -1.68
N GLY A 32 -15.64 -14.89 -0.55
CA GLY A 32 -15.13 -15.70 0.55
C GLY A 32 -13.62 -15.82 0.68
N LYS A 33 -12.80 -15.11 -0.12
CA LYS A 33 -11.34 -15.08 0.04
C LYS A 33 -10.82 -13.67 0.29
N THR A 34 -9.84 -13.57 1.18
CA THR A 34 -9.03 -12.36 1.32
C THR A 34 -7.97 -12.36 0.23
N GLU A 35 -7.82 -11.25 -0.49
CA GLU A 35 -6.86 -11.10 -1.58
C GLU A 35 -5.94 -9.93 -1.30
N LEU A 36 -4.63 -10.15 -1.44
CA LEU A 36 -3.59 -9.14 -1.28
C LEU A 36 -2.83 -8.95 -2.59
N THR A 37 -2.75 -7.70 -3.06
CA THR A 37 -1.94 -7.33 -4.22
C THR A 37 -0.85 -6.37 -3.78
N TRP A 38 0.41 -6.69 -4.08
CA TRP A 38 1.54 -5.82 -3.84
C TRP A 38 1.87 -5.01 -5.08
N TYR A 39 2.01 -3.70 -4.95
CA TYR A 39 2.36 -2.80 -6.05
C TYR A 39 3.83 -2.33 -5.98
N GLY A 40 4.68 -3.04 -5.24
CA GLY A 40 6.06 -2.62 -5.00
C GLY A 40 6.19 -1.72 -3.79
N HIS A 41 7.42 -1.58 -3.28
CA HIS A 41 7.75 -0.80 -2.09
C HIS A 41 6.88 -1.21 -0.89
N ALA A 42 6.14 -0.28 -0.29
CA ALA A 42 5.17 -0.56 0.78
C ALA A 42 3.70 -0.49 0.31
N ALA A 43 3.46 -0.39 -1.02
CA ALA A 43 2.13 -0.19 -1.57
C ALA A 43 1.36 -1.50 -1.74
N PHE A 44 0.21 -1.62 -1.06
CA PHE A 44 -0.67 -2.79 -1.15
C PHE A 44 -2.13 -2.42 -1.39
N VAL A 45 -2.86 -3.34 -2.01
CA VAL A 45 -4.33 -3.34 -2.05
C VAL A 45 -4.81 -4.64 -1.43
N LEU A 46 -5.61 -4.54 -0.37
CA LEU A 46 -6.27 -5.66 0.30
C LEU A 46 -7.75 -5.65 -0.04
N ARG A 47 -8.27 -6.77 -0.54
CA ARG A 47 -9.69 -7.01 -0.77
C ARG A 47 -10.18 -8.06 0.21
N THR A 48 -11.23 -7.76 0.94
CA THR A 48 -11.80 -8.66 1.94
C THR A 48 -12.94 -9.50 1.35
N PRO A 49 -13.32 -10.62 1.98
CA PRO A 49 -14.44 -11.44 1.56
C PRO A 49 -15.79 -10.68 1.47
N GLY A 50 -15.99 -9.70 2.35
CA GLY A 50 -17.18 -8.83 2.34
C GLY A 50 -17.12 -7.72 1.28
N GLY A 51 -16.04 -7.64 0.50
CA GLY A 51 -15.88 -6.69 -0.58
C GLY A 51 -15.35 -5.32 -0.15
N THR A 52 -14.84 -5.17 1.08
CA THR A 52 -14.11 -3.97 1.50
C THR A 52 -12.74 -3.92 0.82
N VAL A 53 -12.36 -2.76 0.30
CA VAL A 53 -11.10 -2.55 -0.39
C VAL A 53 -10.27 -1.51 0.36
N LEU A 54 -9.09 -1.93 0.82
CA LEU A 54 -8.12 -1.09 1.52
C LEU A 54 -6.90 -0.86 0.62
N ALA A 55 -6.52 0.39 0.38
CA ALA A 55 -5.23 0.74 -0.22
C ALA A 55 -4.29 1.20 0.90
N ILE A 56 -3.14 0.54 1.05
CA ILE A 56 -2.18 0.79 2.13
C ILE A 56 -0.94 1.39 1.52
N ASP A 57 -0.48 2.53 2.05
CA ASP A 57 0.69 3.29 1.60
C ASP A 57 0.77 3.37 0.06
N PRO A 58 -0.25 3.97 -0.60
CA PRO A 58 -0.48 3.81 -2.03
C PRO A 58 0.49 4.61 -2.90
N PHE A 59 1.78 4.34 -2.80
CA PHE A 59 2.81 4.90 -3.67
C PHE A 59 2.93 4.06 -4.95
N PHE A 60 1.97 4.16 -5.86
CA PHE A 60 1.98 3.42 -7.11
C PHE A 60 3.01 3.93 -8.13
N GLN A 61 3.57 5.13 -7.92
CA GLN A 61 4.62 5.69 -8.76
C GLN A 61 6.02 5.11 -8.47
N ASN A 62 6.16 4.18 -7.51
CA ASN A 62 7.44 3.60 -7.14
C ASN A 62 8.10 2.82 -8.30
N PRO A 63 9.46 2.73 -8.37
CA PRO A 63 10.17 2.08 -9.48
C PRO A 63 9.80 0.60 -9.72
N LYS A 64 9.37 -0.12 -8.68
CA LYS A 64 8.98 -1.54 -8.77
C LYS A 64 7.50 -1.76 -9.12
N SER A 65 6.69 -0.70 -9.15
CA SER A 65 5.27 -0.85 -9.50
C SER A 65 5.13 -1.29 -10.96
N PRO A 66 4.35 -2.34 -11.23
CA PRO A 66 4.06 -2.79 -12.59
C PRO A 66 3.07 -1.88 -13.30
N ASP A 67 2.31 -1.07 -12.56
CA ASP A 67 1.29 -0.16 -13.08
C ASP A 67 1.32 1.18 -12.35
N LYS A 68 1.97 2.18 -12.96
CA LYS A 68 2.06 3.55 -12.44
C LYS A 68 0.70 4.27 -12.43
N GLU A 69 -0.27 3.76 -13.17
CA GLU A 69 -1.61 4.32 -13.28
C GLU A 69 -2.62 3.60 -12.37
N ALA A 70 -2.18 2.71 -11.48
CA ALA A 70 -3.08 1.93 -10.62
C ALA A 70 -4.05 2.83 -9.83
N ALA A 71 -3.61 4.03 -9.39
CA ALA A 71 -4.49 4.98 -8.72
C ALA A 71 -5.69 5.40 -9.57
N SER A 72 -5.57 5.48 -10.90
CA SER A 72 -6.66 5.83 -11.82
C SER A 72 -7.53 4.64 -12.20
N LYS A 73 -7.00 3.42 -12.14
CA LYS A 73 -7.65 2.19 -12.60
C LYS A 73 -8.42 1.44 -11.50
N LEU A 74 -8.04 1.60 -10.23
CA LEU A 74 -8.73 0.96 -9.10
C LEU A 74 -10.16 1.52 -8.99
N GLU A 75 -11.16 0.82 -9.50
CA GLU A 75 -12.55 1.28 -9.56
C GLU A 75 -13.14 1.56 -8.17
N LYS A 76 -12.76 0.75 -7.16
CA LYS A 76 -13.24 0.85 -5.79
C LYS A 76 -12.06 0.86 -4.82
N VAL A 77 -12.06 1.83 -3.92
CA VAL A 77 -11.27 1.85 -2.69
C VAL A 77 -12.19 2.45 -1.61
N ASP A 78 -12.37 1.73 -0.51
CA ASP A 78 -13.23 2.19 0.60
C ASP A 78 -12.41 2.95 1.64
N TYR A 79 -11.16 2.52 1.85
CA TYR A 79 -10.24 3.16 2.80
C TYR A 79 -8.83 3.26 2.22
N VAL A 80 -8.20 4.40 2.46
CA VAL A 80 -6.78 4.61 2.22
C VAL A 80 -6.08 4.66 3.58
N LEU A 81 -5.13 3.77 3.81
CA LEU A 81 -4.34 3.69 5.04
C LEU A 81 -2.97 4.31 4.74
N VAL A 82 -2.54 5.27 5.58
CA VAL A 82 -1.21 5.89 5.45
C VAL A 82 -0.49 5.79 6.78
N THR A 83 0.65 5.10 6.77
CA THR A 83 1.42 4.79 7.99
C THR A 83 2.16 6.01 8.53
N HIS A 84 2.73 6.84 7.66
CA HIS A 84 3.48 8.04 8.03
C HIS A 84 3.61 9.03 6.86
N GLY A 85 4.22 10.20 7.12
CA GLY A 85 4.18 11.35 6.21
C GLY A 85 5.13 11.32 5.03
N HIS A 86 6.01 10.32 4.87
CA HIS A 86 6.96 10.30 3.78
C HIS A 86 6.29 10.13 2.41
N PRO A 87 6.83 10.76 1.35
CA PRO A 87 6.21 10.76 0.02
C PRO A 87 6.01 9.37 -0.58
N ASP A 88 6.90 8.42 -0.28
CA ASP A 88 6.87 7.04 -0.74
C ASP A 88 5.85 6.15 0.01
N HIS A 89 5.07 6.73 0.93
CA HIS A 89 3.94 6.13 1.61
C HIS A 89 2.64 6.92 1.37
N VAL A 90 2.69 8.25 1.47
CA VAL A 90 1.54 9.12 1.15
C VAL A 90 1.11 8.96 -0.31
N GLY A 91 2.07 8.96 -1.23
CA GLY A 91 1.88 8.67 -2.66
C GLY A 91 0.58 9.22 -3.26
N ASP A 92 -0.21 8.33 -3.81
CA ASP A 92 -1.47 8.63 -4.52
C ASP A 92 -2.71 8.72 -3.60
N ALA A 93 -2.55 8.77 -2.27
CA ALA A 93 -3.63 8.73 -1.28
C ALA A 93 -4.72 9.78 -1.54
N ALA A 94 -4.35 11.03 -1.77
CA ALA A 94 -5.30 12.10 -2.03
C ALA A 94 -6.04 11.92 -3.38
N ALA A 95 -5.35 11.46 -4.42
CA ALA A 95 -5.94 11.18 -5.72
C ALA A 95 -6.97 10.05 -5.65
N LEU A 96 -6.64 8.96 -4.95
CA LEU A 96 -7.56 7.85 -4.68
C LEU A 96 -8.80 8.33 -3.92
N ALA A 97 -8.62 9.05 -2.81
CA ALA A 97 -9.73 9.53 -2.00
C ALA A 97 -10.65 10.48 -2.77
N LYS A 98 -10.10 11.40 -3.57
CA LYS A 98 -10.89 12.31 -4.43
C LYS A 98 -11.74 11.54 -5.44
N ARG A 99 -11.21 10.49 -6.03
CA ARG A 99 -11.89 9.74 -7.10
C ARG A 99 -12.88 8.71 -6.57
N THR A 100 -12.53 7.99 -5.50
CA THR A 100 -13.33 6.86 -5.00
C THR A 100 -14.21 7.19 -3.80
N GLY A 101 -13.96 8.33 -3.14
CA GLY A 101 -14.59 8.66 -1.87
C GLY A 101 -14.00 7.91 -0.67
N ALA A 102 -12.84 7.25 -0.85
CA ALA A 102 -12.18 6.47 0.19
C ALA A 102 -11.90 7.30 1.44
N LYS A 103 -12.17 6.73 2.62
CA LYS A 103 -11.88 7.34 3.92
C LYS A 103 -10.40 7.16 4.27
N LEU A 104 -9.77 8.18 4.85
CA LEU A 104 -8.40 8.12 5.33
C LEU A 104 -8.33 7.46 6.70
N VAL A 105 -7.46 6.47 6.84
CA VAL A 105 -7.01 5.92 8.14
C VAL A 105 -5.54 6.28 8.34
N ALA A 106 -5.25 7.08 9.34
CA ALA A 106 -3.88 7.54 9.63
C ALA A 106 -3.75 8.02 11.07
N ALA A 107 -2.52 8.30 11.51
CA ALA A 107 -2.30 9.09 12.72
C ALA A 107 -3.01 10.45 12.61
N ASN A 108 -3.62 10.92 13.72
CA ASN A 108 -4.45 12.13 13.70
C ASN A 108 -3.70 13.36 13.16
N ASP A 109 -2.45 13.54 13.55
CA ASP A 109 -1.66 14.69 13.12
C ASP A 109 -1.30 14.62 11.63
N LEU A 110 -0.98 13.42 11.14
CA LEU A 110 -0.79 13.18 9.71
C LEU A 110 -2.06 13.48 8.91
N GLY A 111 -3.21 12.98 9.37
CA GLY A 111 -4.49 13.23 8.70
C GLY A 111 -4.79 14.73 8.57
N ARG A 112 -4.53 15.52 9.63
CA ARG A 112 -4.67 16.97 9.60
C ARG A 112 -3.66 17.65 8.65
N ALA A 113 -2.40 17.16 8.60
CA ALA A 113 -1.40 17.66 7.66
C ALA A 113 -1.82 17.41 6.21
N LEU A 114 -2.29 16.20 5.91
CA LEU A 114 -2.77 15.83 4.58
C LEU A 114 -3.99 16.66 4.15
N VAL A 115 -4.94 16.94 5.06
CA VAL A 115 -6.10 17.81 4.77
C VAL A 115 -5.63 19.22 4.40
N ARG A 116 -4.69 19.80 5.16
CA ARG A 116 -4.10 21.11 4.81
C ARG A 116 -3.42 21.11 3.44
N ALA A 117 -2.86 19.95 3.03
CA ALA A 117 -2.23 19.77 1.71
C ALA A 117 -3.21 19.38 0.60
N GLY A 118 -4.52 19.39 0.85
CA GLY A 118 -5.57 19.17 -0.14
C GLY A 118 -6.14 17.76 -0.22
N PHE A 119 -5.90 16.91 0.80
CA PHE A 119 -6.68 15.68 0.96
C PHE A 119 -8.14 16.07 1.27
N PRO A 120 -9.16 15.36 0.74
CA PRO A 120 -10.56 15.71 0.95
C PRO A 120 -10.95 15.64 2.44
N GLU A 121 -11.33 16.77 3.03
CA GLU A 121 -11.62 16.87 4.47
C GLU A 121 -12.75 15.92 4.91
N LYS A 122 -13.78 15.74 4.07
CA LYS A 122 -14.92 14.85 4.36
C LYS A 122 -14.52 13.37 4.47
N GLN A 123 -13.39 12.97 3.92
CA GLN A 123 -12.84 11.62 4.01
C GLN A 123 -11.81 11.44 5.14
N ALA A 124 -11.39 12.51 5.81
CA ALA A 124 -10.42 12.50 6.91
C ALA A 124 -11.09 12.92 8.23
N THR A 125 -11.94 12.07 8.77
CA THR A 125 -12.77 12.38 9.94
C THR A 125 -12.22 11.78 11.22
N MET A 126 -12.70 12.26 12.37
CA MET A 126 -12.32 11.70 13.69
C MET A 126 -12.74 10.24 13.90
N GLU A 127 -13.61 9.71 13.04
CA GLU A 127 -13.99 8.28 13.07
C GLU A 127 -12.90 7.36 12.53
N THR A 128 -12.02 7.89 11.64
CA THR A 128 -11.00 7.11 10.93
C THR A 128 -9.58 7.62 11.18
N LEU A 129 -9.42 8.82 11.73
CA LEU A 129 -8.14 9.30 12.24
C LEU A 129 -8.01 8.88 13.71
N GLY A 130 -6.81 8.48 14.12
CA GLY A 130 -6.60 8.05 15.49
C GLY A 130 -5.15 8.15 15.92
N ASN A 131 -4.83 7.50 17.02
CA ASN A 131 -3.47 7.35 17.54
C ASN A 131 -3.21 5.87 17.87
N SER A 132 -1.99 5.54 18.25
CA SER A 132 -1.63 4.17 18.67
C SER A 132 -2.59 3.63 19.72
N GLY A 133 -3.14 2.45 19.47
CA GLY A 133 -4.20 1.81 20.27
C GLY A 133 -5.61 2.09 19.76
N GLY A 134 -5.79 3.06 18.82
CA GLY A 134 -7.08 3.35 18.18
C GLY A 134 -7.56 2.18 17.32
N VAL A 135 -8.89 1.94 17.34
CA VAL A 135 -9.53 0.84 16.60
C VAL A 135 -10.60 1.43 15.68
N ILE A 136 -10.49 1.16 14.41
CA ILE A 136 -11.38 1.65 13.35
C ILE A 136 -12.13 0.46 12.73
N GLN A 137 -13.46 0.58 12.60
CA GLN A 137 -14.26 -0.39 11.87
C GLN A 137 -14.30 -0.01 10.39
N ALA A 138 -13.82 -0.90 9.54
CA ALA A 138 -13.68 -0.69 8.09
C ALA A 138 -14.42 -1.81 7.34
N GLY A 139 -15.75 -1.69 7.20
CA GLY A 139 -16.57 -2.72 6.59
C GLY A 139 -16.50 -4.04 7.36
N ASP A 140 -16.02 -5.09 6.72
CA ASP A 140 -15.77 -6.40 7.32
C ASP A 140 -14.33 -6.58 7.84
N ALA A 141 -13.58 -5.49 7.97
CA ALA A 141 -12.27 -5.47 8.61
C ALA A 141 -12.28 -4.55 9.86
N THR A 142 -11.43 -4.89 10.82
CA THR A 142 -11.10 -4.03 11.97
C THR A 142 -9.64 -3.65 11.86
N ILE A 143 -9.36 -2.35 11.83
CA ILE A 143 -8.00 -1.80 11.72
C ILE A 143 -7.61 -1.24 13.09
N THR A 144 -6.50 -1.73 13.65
CA THR A 144 -5.92 -1.19 14.86
C THR A 144 -4.62 -0.47 14.52
N ILE A 145 -4.52 0.78 14.94
CA ILE A 145 -3.30 1.58 14.81
C ILE A 145 -2.32 1.12 15.90
N VAL A 146 -1.09 0.76 15.52
CA VAL A 146 -0.03 0.33 16.44
C VAL A 146 1.21 1.21 16.29
N PRO A 147 2.08 1.34 17.31
CA PRO A 147 3.29 2.14 17.23
C PRO A 147 4.25 1.64 16.14
N ALA A 148 4.97 2.58 15.53
CA ALA A 148 6.17 2.33 14.73
C ALA A 148 7.27 3.31 15.16
N THR A 149 8.54 2.92 14.97
CA THR A 149 9.69 3.76 15.32
C THR A 149 10.39 4.22 14.05
N HIS A 150 10.05 5.43 13.63
CA HIS A 150 10.53 6.07 12.41
C HIS A 150 10.29 7.58 12.50
N SER A 151 10.64 8.34 11.47
CA SER A 151 10.22 9.74 11.29
C SER A 151 8.91 9.81 10.51
N SER A 152 8.21 10.94 10.64
CA SER A 152 6.94 11.17 9.93
C SER A 152 6.83 12.66 9.56
N ASP A 153 7.74 13.10 8.69
CA ASP A 153 7.69 14.44 8.13
C ASP A 153 6.90 14.41 6.82
N PHE A 154 5.95 15.30 6.67
CA PHE A 154 5.17 15.45 5.45
C PHE A 154 5.62 16.71 4.69
N VAL A 155 5.96 16.52 3.42
CA VAL A 155 6.35 17.62 2.53
C VAL A 155 5.22 17.85 1.53
N ASP A 156 4.65 19.04 1.54
CA ASP A 156 3.59 19.41 0.60
C ASP A 156 4.11 19.78 -0.79
N ALA A 157 3.20 20.06 -1.73
CA ALA A 157 3.56 20.43 -3.10
C ALA A 157 4.35 21.73 -3.22
N SER A 158 4.37 22.59 -2.19
CA SER A 158 5.19 23.81 -2.14
C SER A 158 6.61 23.56 -1.62
N GLY A 159 6.90 22.35 -1.14
CA GLY A 159 8.13 22.00 -0.45
C GLY A 159 8.12 22.36 1.04
N ALA A 160 6.98 22.76 1.61
CA ALA A 160 6.88 23.09 3.02
C ALA A 160 6.80 21.79 3.85
N HIS A 161 7.61 21.74 4.89
CA HIS A 161 7.67 20.63 5.84
C HIS A 161 6.63 20.79 6.95
N THR A 162 5.90 19.73 7.21
CA THR A 162 4.92 19.66 8.32
C THR A 162 5.09 18.34 9.05
N GLY A 163 5.23 18.37 10.37
CA GLY A 163 5.27 17.14 11.16
C GLY A 163 4.00 16.32 10.99
N GLY A 164 4.16 15.06 10.61
CA GLY A 164 3.06 14.08 10.45
C GLY A 164 2.70 13.33 11.74
N GLY A 165 3.19 13.79 12.90
CA GLY A 165 3.00 13.08 14.17
C GLY A 165 3.83 11.79 14.24
N ASN A 166 3.40 10.85 15.08
CA ASN A 166 4.08 9.57 15.23
C ASN A 166 3.79 8.65 14.04
N PRO A 167 4.81 7.99 13.48
CA PRO A 167 4.59 6.93 12.51
C PRO A 167 3.86 5.74 13.16
N VAL A 168 3.11 5.01 12.34
CA VAL A 168 2.28 3.90 12.82
C VAL A 168 2.36 2.70 11.87
N GLY A 169 2.04 1.52 12.40
CA GLY A 169 1.66 0.34 11.64
C GLY A 169 0.16 0.05 11.81
N PHE A 170 -0.32 -0.94 11.08
CA PHE A 170 -1.72 -1.36 11.13
C PHE A 170 -1.85 -2.87 11.38
N VAL A 171 -2.59 -3.25 12.42
CA VAL A 171 -3.09 -4.62 12.55
C VAL A 171 -4.50 -4.66 11.96
N ILE A 172 -4.66 -5.43 10.89
CA ILE A 172 -5.90 -5.54 10.12
C ILE A 172 -6.48 -6.94 10.34
N ARG A 173 -7.61 -7.02 11.02
CA ARG A 173 -8.33 -8.28 11.25
C ARG A 173 -9.51 -8.37 10.30
N VAL A 174 -9.47 -9.33 9.39
CA VAL A 174 -10.54 -9.55 8.42
C VAL A 174 -11.57 -10.52 9.03
N LYS A 175 -12.84 -10.16 9.02
CA LYS A 175 -13.91 -11.02 9.53
C LYS A 175 -14.02 -12.31 8.70
N GLY A 176 -13.77 -13.45 9.35
CA GLY A 176 -13.74 -14.74 8.67
C GLY A 176 -12.52 -14.97 7.79
N GLY A 177 -11.50 -14.13 7.92
CA GLY A 177 -10.25 -14.18 7.18
C GLY A 177 -9.03 -14.05 8.09
N PRO A 178 -7.84 -13.78 7.51
CA PRO A 178 -6.60 -13.67 8.26
C PRO A 178 -6.47 -12.35 9.05
N THR A 179 -5.53 -12.35 10.00
CA THR A 179 -4.99 -11.16 10.64
C THR A 179 -3.70 -10.77 9.95
N LEU A 180 -3.63 -9.54 9.42
CA LEU A 180 -2.44 -8.97 8.82
C LEU A 180 -1.84 -7.91 9.75
N TYR A 181 -0.51 -7.80 9.76
CA TYR A 181 0.21 -6.69 10.38
C TYR A 181 1.08 -6.02 9.33
N HIS A 182 0.73 -4.81 8.91
CA HIS A 182 1.56 -3.94 8.09
C HIS A 182 2.40 -3.09 9.02
N THR A 183 3.72 -3.27 8.98
CA THR A 183 4.63 -2.62 9.95
C THR A 183 4.72 -1.10 9.75
N GLY A 184 4.39 -0.60 8.56
CA GLY A 184 4.90 0.68 8.11
C GLY A 184 6.42 0.65 8.04
N ASP A 185 7.04 1.81 8.05
CA ASP A 185 8.47 1.94 8.23
C ASP A 185 8.79 1.99 9.73
N THR A 186 9.68 1.13 10.17
CA THR A 186 10.02 0.98 11.59
C THR A 186 11.33 0.23 11.78
N ASP A 187 11.97 0.44 12.91
CA ASP A 187 12.88 -0.54 13.48
C ASP A 187 12.11 -1.56 14.33
N VAL A 188 12.77 -2.66 14.73
CA VAL A 188 12.22 -3.62 15.67
C VAL A 188 12.13 -3.01 17.07
N THR A 189 10.97 -3.14 17.72
CA THR A 189 10.73 -2.60 19.06
C THR A 189 10.12 -3.65 19.98
N MET A 190 10.33 -3.47 21.29
CA MET A 190 9.74 -4.37 22.30
C MET A 190 8.21 -4.31 22.33
N ASP A 191 7.61 -3.20 21.92
CA ASP A 191 6.16 -3.02 21.86
C ASP A 191 5.48 -3.99 20.88
N MET A 192 6.22 -4.49 19.89
CA MET A 192 5.73 -5.53 18.99
C MET A 192 5.29 -6.81 19.70
N LYS A 193 5.86 -7.12 20.88
CA LYS A 193 5.44 -8.26 21.71
C LYS A 193 4.01 -8.14 22.22
N LEU A 194 3.50 -6.91 22.36
CA LEU A 194 2.13 -6.67 22.80
C LEU A 194 1.10 -6.94 21.69
N ILE A 195 1.51 -6.98 20.43
CA ILE A 195 0.59 -7.19 19.29
C ILE A 195 -0.16 -8.52 19.41
N PRO A 196 0.50 -9.68 19.54
CA PRO A 196 -0.22 -10.95 19.68
C PRO A 196 -1.01 -11.06 20.99
N GLU A 197 -0.58 -10.39 22.05
CA GLU A 197 -1.27 -10.41 23.35
C GLU A 197 -2.58 -9.61 23.33
N ARG A 198 -2.57 -8.45 22.66
CA ARG A 198 -3.71 -7.52 22.61
C ARG A 198 -4.67 -7.80 21.44
N TYR A 199 -4.15 -8.24 20.31
CA TYR A 199 -4.90 -8.26 19.05
C TYR A 199 -4.99 -9.66 18.43
N GLY A 200 -4.36 -10.67 19.04
CA GLY A 200 -4.36 -12.05 18.57
C GLY A 200 -3.21 -12.38 17.62
N ALA A 201 -3.16 -13.64 17.19
CA ALA A 201 -2.10 -14.15 16.33
C ALA A 201 -2.07 -13.41 14.98
N VAL A 202 -0.86 -13.16 14.49
CA VAL A 202 -0.61 -12.55 13.17
C VAL A 202 -0.41 -13.66 12.15
N ASP A 203 -1.29 -13.74 11.16
CA ASP A 203 -1.16 -14.72 10.09
C ASP A 203 -0.14 -14.24 9.05
N TYR A 204 -0.18 -12.96 8.68
CA TYR A 204 0.72 -12.34 7.70
C TYR A 204 1.30 -11.04 8.25
N MET A 205 2.63 -10.96 8.34
CA MET A 205 3.35 -9.73 8.66
C MET A 205 3.94 -9.15 7.37
N LEU A 206 3.47 -8.00 6.95
CA LEU A 206 4.02 -7.23 5.83
C LEU A 206 5.15 -6.38 6.42
N ALA A 207 6.38 -6.84 6.25
CA ALA A 207 7.54 -6.32 6.96
C ALA A 207 8.49 -5.55 6.04
N CYS A 208 8.83 -4.31 6.41
CA CYS A 208 9.96 -3.61 5.82
C CYS A 208 11.27 -4.36 6.12
N ILE A 209 12.08 -4.59 5.08
CA ILE A 209 13.34 -5.34 5.18
C ILE A 209 14.52 -4.64 4.50
N GLY A 210 14.34 -3.38 4.07
CA GLY A 210 15.32 -2.68 3.27
C GLY A 210 16.63 -2.39 3.97
N GLY A 211 16.63 -2.26 5.28
CA GLY A 211 17.74 -1.73 6.05
C GLY A 211 17.88 -0.22 5.88
N HIS A 212 18.96 0.36 6.37
CA HIS A 212 19.32 1.79 6.36
C HIS A 212 18.27 2.72 6.99
N PHE A 213 17.06 2.76 6.46
CA PHE A 213 15.94 3.57 6.96
C PHE A 213 14.96 2.79 7.82
N THR A 214 14.94 1.47 7.70
CA THR A 214 13.98 0.56 8.35
C THR A 214 14.70 -0.66 8.90
N MET A 215 13.95 -1.64 9.41
CA MET A 215 14.54 -2.95 9.74
C MET A 215 15.32 -3.50 8.54
N ASP A 216 16.44 -4.14 8.82
CA ASP A 216 17.07 -5.06 7.90
C ASP A 216 16.41 -6.46 7.96
N PRO A 217 16.80 -7.43 7.14
CA PRO A 217 16.25 -8.78 7.18
C PRO A 217 16.36 -9.47 8.55
N ALA A 218 17.42 -9.23 9.31
CA ALA A 218 17.61 -9.80 10.64
C ALA A 218 16.66 -9.16 11.68
N GLY A 219 16.51 -7.85 11.64
CA GLY A 219 15.55 -7.11 12.45
C GLY A 219 14.11 -7.55 12.17
N ALA A 220 13.75 -7.70 10.90
CA ALA A 220 12.44 -8.18 10.49
C ALA A 220 12.16 -9.63 10.96
N ALA A 221 13.17 -10.51 10.94
CA ALA A 221 13.05 -11.87 11.48
C ALA A 221 12.84 -11.87 13.01
N LEU A 222 13.51 -10.97 13.74
CA LEU A 222 13.29 -10.77 15.17
C LEU A 222 11.89 -10.23 15.46
N ALA A 223 11.43 -9.20 14.69
CA ALA A 223 10.09 -8.65 14.78
C ALA A 223 9.02 -9.72 14.52
N ALA A 224 9.21 -10.57 13.49
CA ALA A 224 8.31 -11.70 13.20
C ALA A 224 8.18 -12.67 14.38
N THR A 225 9.28 -12.90 15.11
CA THR A 225 9.28 -13.70 16.35
C THR A 225 8.46 -13.01 17.46
N TYR A 226 8.60 -11.69 17.62
CA TYR A 226 7.86 -10.92 18.62
C TYR A 226 6.36 -10.92 18.38
N VAL A 227 5.93 -10.74 17.11
CA VAL A 227 4.50 -10.73 16.76
C VAL A 227 3.94 -12.14 16.53
N LYS A 228 4.77 -13.18 16.63
CA LYS A 228 4.40 -14.58 16.38
C LYS A 228 3.78 -14.77 14.98
N ALA A 229 4.38 -14.12 13.98
CA ALA A 229 3.89 -14.20 12.61
C ALA A 229 4.05 -15.60 12.03
N LYS A 230 3.01 -16.12 11.37
CA LYS A 230 3.07 -17.41 10.65
C LYS A 230 3.77 -17.25 9.30
N THR A 231 3.55 -16.12 8.64
CA THR A 231 4.11 -15.79 7.33
C THR A 231 4.59 -14.36 7.32
N VAL A 232 5.77 -14.12 6.77
CA VAL A 232 6.32 -12.78 6.53
C VAL A 232 6.27 -12.49 5.04
N VAL A 233 5.65 -11.37 4.68
CA VAL A 233 5.62 -10.81 3.33
C VAL A 233 6.63 -9.66 3.32
N PRO A 234 7.80 -9.82 2.67
CA PRO A 234 8.80 -8.76 2.62
C PRO A 234 8.33 -7.58 1.77
N MET A 235 8.56 -6.37 2.26
CA MET A 235 8.28 -5.12 1.56
C MET A 235 9.40 -4.11 1.78
N HIS A 236 9.32 -2.94 1.13
CA HIS A 236 10.24 -1.81 1.31
C HIS A 236 11.71 -2.20 1.12
N PHE A 237 12.02 -2.94 0.04
CA PHE A 237 13.39 -3.40 -0.28
C PHE A 237 13.69 -3.29 -1.78
N GLY A 238 14.96 -3.02 -2.10
CA GLY A 238 15.49 -3.00 -3.47
C GLY A 238 14.77 -2.04 -4.43
N THR A 239 13.99 -1.09 -3.93
CA THR A 239 13.37 -0.02 -4.73
C THR A 239 14.41 1.05 -5.05
N TYR A 240 15.31 1.30 -4.11
CA TYR A 240 16.43 2.23 -4.21
C TYR A 240 17.73 1.56 -3.76
N PRO A 241 18.91 2.04 -4.19
CA PRO A 241 20.21 1.43 -3.83
C PRO A 241 20.49 1.38 -2.31
N LEU A 242 19.93 2.32 -1.53
CA LEU A 242 20.13 2.39 -0.08
C LEU A 242 19.27 1.39 0.73
N ILE A 243 18.39 0.65 0.09
CA ILE A 243 17.56 -0.37 0.74
C ILE A 243 17.79 -1.75 0.10
N PRO A 244 19.02 -2.32 0.24
CA PRO A 244 19.46 -3.49 -0.50
C PRO A 244 18.95 -4.83 0.06
N GLY A 245 18.31 -4.85 1.24
CA GLY A 245 17.83 -6.07 1.90
C GLY A 245 17.06 -6.99 0.96
N THR A 246 17.17 -8.29 1.14
CA THR A 246 16.61 -9.29 0.24
C THR A 246 15.70 -10.30 0.95
N PRO A 247 14.66 -10.85 0.26
CA PRO A 247 13.86 -11.95 0.80
C PRO A 247 14.68 -13.19 1.17
N LYS A 248 15.79 -13.43 0.48
CA LYS A 248 16.68 -14.57 0.78
C LYS A 248 17.41 -14.41 2.10
N GLU A 249 17.88 -13.19 2.41
CA GLU A 249 18.48 -12.89 3.71
C GLU A 249 17.45 -13.01 4.82
N LEU A 250 16.22 -12.55 4.60
CA LEU A 250 15.10 -12.72 5.54
C LEU A 250 14.80 -14.20 5.80
N GLU A 251 14.72 -15.03 4.75
CA GLU A 251 14.51 -16.48 4.88
C GLU A 251 15.61 -17.13 5.72
N THR A 252 16.86 -16.74 5.47
CA THR A 252 18.02 -17.22 6.24
C THR A 252 17.92 -16.79 7.72
N ALA A 253 17.59 -15.51 7.98
CA ALA A 253 17.48 -14.97 9.34
C ALA A 253 16.30 -15.56 10.13
N LEU A 254 15.22 -15.95 9.45
CA LEU A 254 14.07 -16.60 10.07
C LEU A 254 14.35 -18.03 10.55
N GLU A 255 15.32 -18.73 9.97
CA GLU A 255 15.68 -20.11 10.38
C GLU A 255 14.47 -21.06 10.47
N GLY A 256 13.48 -20.89 9.61
CA GLY A 256 12.25 -21.69 9.58
C GLY A 256 11.20 -21.31 10.64
N ARG A 257 11.40 -20.26 11.45
CA ARG A 257 10.43 -19.80 12.47
C ARG A 257 9.14 -19.25 11.88
N ALA A 258 9.18 -18.75 10.65
CA ALA A 258 8.01 -18.33 9.87
C ALA A 258 8.27 -18.59 8.38
N ARG A 259 7.21 -18.69 7.60
CA ARG A 259 7.31 -18.81 6.14
C ARG A 259 7.57 -17.42 5.53
N VAL A 260 8.40 -17.34 4.49
CA VAL A 260 8.52 -16.14 3.64
C VAL A 260 7.61 -16.30 2.43
N LEU A 261 6.76 -15.31 2.18
CA LEU A 261 5.89 -15.22 1.01
C LEU A 261 6.30 -13.99 0.18
N VAL A 262 7.06 -14.21 -0.88
CA VAL A 262 7.42 -13.14 -1.81
C VAL A 262 6.29 -12.99 -2.83
N LEU A 263 5.66 -11.82 -2.84
CA LEU A 263 4.59 -11.50 -3.79
C LEU A 263 5.18 -11.01 -5.11
N GLU A 264 4.54 -11.36 -6.21
CA GLU A 264 4.81 -10.79 -7.53
C GLU A 264 4.07 -9.45 -7.65
N PRO A 265 4.76 -8.32 -7.97
CA PRO A 265 4.10 -7.03 -8.06
C PRO A 265 2.95 -7.03 -9.07
N GLY A 266 1.80 -6.48 -8.66
CA GLY A 266 0.59 -6.36 -9.47
C GLY A 266 -0.26 -7.64 -9.55
N LYS A 267 0.22 -8.77 -9.02
CA LYS A 267 -0.51 -10.04 -9.08
C LYS A 267 -1.33 -10.25 -7.80
N PRO A 268 -2.66 -10.38 -7.90
CA PRO A 268 -3.51 -10.74 -6.78
C PRO A 268 -3.13 -12.10 -6.20
N THR A 269 -3.02 -12.17 -4.89
CA THR A 269 -2.68 -13.40 -4.16
C THR A 269 -3.73 -13.67 -3.09
N ALA A 270 -4.37 -14.84 -3.13
CA ALA A 270 -5.29 -15.28 -2.10
C ALA A 270 -4.51 -15.65 -0.82
N LEU A 271 -4.98 -15.15 0.33
CA LEU A 271 -4.41 -15.39 1.65
C LEU A 271 -5.16 -16.47 2.43
#